data_28e9bd6f271a1be03f7e594c52e64017
#
_entry.id   28e9bd6f271a1be03f7e594c52e64017
#
_cell.length_a   1.000
_cell.length_b   1.000
_cell.length_c   1.000
_cell.angle_alpha   90.00
_cell.angle_beta   90.00
_cell.angle_gamma   90.00
#
_symmetry.space_group_name_H-M   'P 1'
#
loop_
_entity.id
_entity.type
_entity.pdbx_description
1 polymer ?
#
loop_
_entity_poly.entity_id
_entity_poly.type
_entity_poly.pdbx_seq_one_letter_code
_entity_poly.pdbx_strand_id
1 'polypeptide(L)'
;VIDVSKTAYTNRNTNYDKVRVVKGRRLLSQKASDTLAVKVVGGPNLSITLDVVKNKGALLDMEELNNYEFWMAESMLIDNRMQYVINFRPKVILMYALLYGKLYIDRERLSFTRIEMSLDMQDKSKATTAILYKKPLGLRFKPQELSYLVTYKDVDGKTYLNYISNTIRFKCDWKKKLFSTSYTVASEMVVTDKREGMLETIPNKEAFSLNQILYDKVDEYWSPDFWGNYN
;
A
#
# COMPACT_ATOMS: atom_id res chain seq x y z
N VAL A 1 -14.46 5.42 -2.80
CA VAL A 1 -13.96 6.80 -2.81
C VAL A 1 -13.46 7.15 -1.42
N ILE A 2 -12.27 7.70 -1.33
CA ILE A 2 -11.65 8.13 -0.08
C ILE A 2 -11.16 9.57 -0.19
N ASP A 3 -11.21 10.30 0.90
CA ASP A 3 -10.47 11.55 1.09
C ASP A 3 -9.22 11.27 1.92
N VAL A 4 -8.13 11.92 1.57
CA VAL A 4 -6.88 11.84 2.32
C VAL A 4 -6.44 13.25 2.69
N SER A 5 -6.36 13.52 3.99
CA SER A 5 -5.79 14.76 4.52
C SER A 5 -4.33 14.51 4.88
N LYS A 6 -3.42 15.17 4.19
CA LYS A 6 -1.98 15.11 4.44
C LYS A 6 -1.46 16.46 4.92
N THR A 7 -0.57 16.42 5.90
CA THR A 7 0.25 17.58 6.22
C THR A 7 1.22 17.88 5.08
N ALA A 8 1.85 19.06 5.08
CA ALA A 8 2.82 19.41 4.07
C ALA A 8 3.92 18.34 3.92
N TYR A 9 4.39 18.09 2.69
CA TYR A 9 5.44 17.08 2.43
C TYR A 9 6.77 17.40 3.10
N THR A 10 7.01 18.65 3.47
CA THR A 10 8.15 19.06 4.30
C THR A 10 8.05 18.55 5.74
N ASN A 11 6.83 18.36 6.24
CA ASN A 11 6.59 17.77 7.54
C ASN A 11 6.54 16.23 7.42
N ARG A 12 7.51 15.54 7.99
CA ARG A 12 7.64 14.07 7.94
C ARG A 12 6.78 13.33 8.96
N ASN A 13 6.06 14.04 9.82
CA ASN A 13 5.20 13.43 10.81
C ASN A 13 3.87 12.99 10.17
N THR A 14 3.75 11.70 9.86
CA THR A 14 2.55 11.09 9.28
C THR A 14 1.42 10.86 10.28
N ASN A 15 1.65 11.07 11.58
CA ASN A 15 0.62 10.86 12.62
C ASN A 15 -0.57 11.83 12.45
N TYR A 16 -0.38 12.93 11.73
CA TYR A 16 -1.44 13.89 11.42
C TYR A 16 -2.15 13.61 10.10
N ASP A 17 -1.59 12.73 9.27
CA ASP A 17 -2.23 12.33 8.02
C ASP A 17 -3.42 11.41 8.32
N LYS A 18 -4.55 11.65 7.68
CA LYS A 18 -5.79 10.90 7.93
C LYS A 18 -6.49 10.53 6.64
N VAL A 19 -7.19 9.42 6.69
CA VAL A 19 -8.03 8.93 5.60
C VAL A 19 -9.47 8.87 6.08
N ARG A 20 -10.40 9.28 5.24
CA ARG A 20 -11.84 9.11 5.43
C ARG A 20 -12.41 8.35 4.24
N VAL A 21 -13.22 7.34 4.51
CA VAL A 21 -14.00 6.66 3.46
C VAL A 21 -15.26 7.49 3.24
N VAL A 22 -15.43 7.99 2.02
CA VAL A 22 -16.58 8.84 1.63
C VAL A 22 -17.71 7.99 1.07
N LYS A 23 -17.36 7.06 0.17
CA LYS A 23 -18.31 6.14 -0.46
C LYS A 23 -17.65 4.76 -0.59
N GLY A 24 -18.41 3.72 -0.33
CA GLY A 24 -18.00 2.32 -0.48
C GLY A 24 -19.08 1.50 -1.16
N ARG A 25 -18.68 0.55 -2.01
CA ARG A 25 -19.58 -0.37 -2.68
C ARG A 25 -18.97 -1.76 -2.78
N ARG A 26 -19.78 -2.76 -2.52
CA ARG A 26 -19.47 -4.16 -2.79
C ARG A 26 -20.16 -4.58 -4.09
N LEU A 27 -19.38 -5.04 -5.08
CA LEU A 27 -19.91 -5.38 -6.41
C LEU A 27 -20.43 -6.82 -6.52
N LEU A 28 -19.99 -7.71 -5.64
CA LEU A 28 -20.35 -9.12 -5.69
C LEU A 28 -21.02 -9.54 -4.40
N SER A 29 -22.21 -10.13 -4.53
CA SER A 29 -22.80 -10.93 -3.48
C SER A 29 -22.08 -12.29 -3.46
N GLN A 30 -21.20 -12.50 -2.51
CA GLN A 30 -20.60 -13.81 -2.29
C GLN A 30 -21.59 -14.66 -1.52
N LYS A 31 -21.69 -15.95 -1.88
CA LYS A 31 -22.38 -16.91 -1.01
C LYS A 31 -21.66 -16.92 0.35
N ALA A 32 -22.40 -17.03 1.43
CA ALA A 32 -21.83 -17.06 2.78
C ALA A 32 -20.76 -18.16 2.94
N SER A 33 -20.87 -19.25 2.17
CA SER A 33 -19.88 -20.33 2.09
C SER A 33 -18.55 -19.95 1.45
N ASP A 34 -18.53 -18.92 0.62
CA ASP A 34 -17.37 -18.50 -0.21
C ASP A 34 -16.61 -17.32 0.41
N THR A 35 -17.04 -16.87 1.58
CA THR A 35 -16.41 -15.75 2.27
C THR A 35 -15.02 -16.13 2.74
N LEU A 36 -14.01 -15.48 2.18
CA LEU A 36 -12.64 -15.62 2.66
C LEU A 36 -12.53 -14.98 4.05
N ALA A 37 -12.48 -15.82 5.07
CA ALA A 37 -12.38 -15.37 6.47
C ALA A 37 -10.98 -14.90 6.87
N VAL A 38 -10.05 -14.83 5.92
CA VAL A 38 -8.68 -14.31 6.10
C VAL A 38 -8.68 -12.82 5.82
N LYS A 39 -8.09 -12.05 6.71
CA LYS A 39 -7.91 -10.61 6.56
C LYS A 39 -6.42 -10.31 6.42
N VAL A 40 -6.07 -9.60 5.37
CA VAL A 40 -4.68 -9.25 5.01
C VAL A 40 -4.50 -7.74 4.94
N VAL A 41 -3.24 -7.29 4.94
CA VAL A 41 -2.88 -5.87 4.79
C VAL A 41 -3.50 -5.27 3.53
N GLY A 42 -3.89 -4.01 3.60
CA GLY A 42 -4.53 -3.31 2.49
C GLY A 42 -5.49 -2.23 2.97
N GLY A 43 -6.30 -1.73 2.04
CA GLY A 43 -7.35 -0.75 2.33
C GLY A 43 -6.90 0.70 2.28
N PRO A 44 -7.76 1.64 2.75
CA PRO A 44 -7.58 3.07 2.55
C PRO A 44 -6.27 3.64 3.12
N ASN A 45 -5.76 3.05 4.20
CA ASN A 45 -4.55 3.53 4.86
C ASN A 45 -3.26 3.36 4.04
N LEU A 46 -3.29 2.56 2.96
CA LEU A 46 -2.15 2.47 2.03
C LEU A 46 -1.75 3.84 1.46
N SER A 47 -2.70 4.77 1.32
CA SER A 47 -2.44 6.15 0.87
C SER A 47 -1.52 6.95 1.79
N ILE A 48 -1.42 6.55 3.05
CA ILE A 48 -0.52 7.15 4.02
C ILE A 48 0.74 6.30 4.17
N THR A 49 0.58 5.01 4.40
CA THR A 49 1.69 4.12 4.76
C THR A 49 2.66 3.87 3.62
N LEU A 50 2.19 3.84 2.37
CA LEU A 50 3.01 3.58 1.19
C LEU A 50 3.49 4.85 0.45
N ASP A 51 3.10 6.04 0.89
CA ASP A 51 3.73 7.26 0.40
C ASP A 51 5.13 7.41 1.03
N VAL A 52 6.10 6.68 0.51
CA VAL A 52 7.44 6.56 1.11
C VAL A 52 8.22 7.87 1.12
N VAL A 53 7.88 8.84 0.27
CA VAL A 53 8.48 10.17 0.29
C VAL A 53 8.03 10.93 1.52
N LYS A 54 6.77 10.80 1.90
CA LYS A 54 6.20 11.39 3.11
C LYS A 54 6.49 10.51 4.34
N ASN A 55 6.25 9.21 4.23
CA ASN A 55 6.47 8.21 5.28
C ASN A 55 7.84 7.53 5.11
N LYS A 56 8.89 8.21 5.48
CA LYS A 56 10.26 7.70 5.32
C LYS A 56 10.54 6.43 6.12
N GLY A 57 9.87 6.23 7.25
CA GLY A 57 10.02 5.03 8.07
C GLY A 57 9.67 3.72 7.36
N ALA A 58 8.99 3.78 6.21
CA ALA A 58 8.73 2.58 5.42
C ALA A 58 9.98 2.03 4.69
N LEU A 59 10.91 2.90 4.27
CA LEU A 59 12.11 2.51 3.50
C LEU A 59 13.25 3.55 3.56
N LEU A 60 12.95 4.85 3.59
CA LEU A 60 13.91 5.92 3.34
C LEU A 60 14.38 6.63 4.63
N ASP A 61 14.10 6.08 5.80
CA ASP A 61 14.67 6.54 7.05
C ASP A 61 16.16 6.22 7.13
N MET A 62 16.94 7.11 7.71
CA MET A 62 18.41 6.94 7.79
C MET A 62 18.82 5.68 8.53
N GLU A 63 18.05 5.28 9.56
CA GLU A 63 18.29 4.05 10.30
C GLU A 63 17.94 2.82 9.45
N GLU A 64 16.81 2.86 8.76
CA GLU A 64 16.35 1.78 7.89
C GLU A 64 17.25 1.58 6.66
N LEU A 65 17.77 2.66 6.06
CA LEU A 65 18.67 2.57 4.90
C LEU A 65 19.91 1.71 5.18
N ASN A 66 20.39 1.68 6.43
CA ASN A 66 21.51 0.85 6.83
C ASN A 66 21.23 -0.66 6.78
N ASN A 67 19.98 -1.07 6.68
CA ASN A 67 19.56 -2.46 6.57
C ASN A 67 19.62 -2.98 5.13
N TYR A 68 19.85 -2.09 4.16
CA TYR A 68 19.81 -2.40 2.74
C TYR A 68 21.15 -2.16 2.05
N GLU A 69 21.39 -2.88 0.98
CA GLU A 69 22.37 -2.52 -0.03
C GLU A 69 21.66 -1.95 -1.25
N PHE A 70 22.29 -0.96 -1.87
CA PHE A 70 21.79 -0.25 -3.04
C PHE A 70 22.81 -0.31 -4.17
N TRP A 71 22.34 -0.48 -5.40
CA TRP A 71 23.21 -0.39 -6.58
C TRP A 71 22.47 0.19 -7.79
N MET A 72 23.19 0.89 -8.61
CA MET A 72 22.66 1.46 -9.84
C MET A 72 22.39 0.36 -10.86
N ALA A 73 21.23 0.43 -11.52
CA ALA A 73 20.93 -0.30 -12.74
C ALA A 73 21.06 0.62 -13.97
N GLU A 74 20.82 0.06 -15.16
CA GLU A 74 20.76 0.85 -16.37
C GLU A 74 19.63 1.89 -16.28
N SER A 75 19.94 3.13 -16.71
CA SER A 75 18.95 4.21 -16.77
C SER A 75 17.85 3.84 -17.78
N MET A 76 16.62 4.19 -17.49
CA MET A 76 15.46 3.89 -18.34
C MET A 76 14.77 5.17 -18.78
N LEU A 77 14.21 5.14 -19.98
CA LEU A 77 13.32 6.20 -20.46
C LEU A 77 11.88 5.83 -20.07
N ILE A 78 11.25 6.63 -19.22
CA ILE A 78 9.85 6.46 -18.80
C ILE A 78 9.15 7.80 -19.03
N ASP A 79 8.01 7.78 -19.74
CA ASP A 79 7.22 8.97 -20.08
C ASP A 79 8.09 10.11 -20.67
N ASN A 80 9.00 9.73 -21.59
CA ASN A 80 9.94 10.63 -22.27
C ASN A 80 10.93 11.33 -21.35
N ARG A 81 11.22 10.80 -20.16
CA ARG A 81 12.20 11.29 -19.19
C ARG A 81 13.17 10.19 -18.78
N MET A 82 14.45 10.52 -18.77
CA MET A 82 15.48 9.60 -18.31
C MET A 82 15.41 9.46 -16.79
N GLN A 83 15.40 8.20 -16.34
CA GLN A 83 15.34 7.83 -14.93
C GLN A 83 16.64 7.16 -14.49
N TYR A 84 17.15 7.55 -13.33
CA TYR A 84 18.06 6.68 -12.58
C TYR A 84 17.24 5.52 -12.01
N VAL A 85 17.75 4.30 -12.14
CA VAL A 85 17.15 3.10 -11.54
C VAL A 85 18.11 2.59 -10.48
N ILE A 86 17.64 2.54 -9.23
CA ILE A 86 18.41 2.05 -8.09
C ILE A 86 17.72 0.79 -7.57
N ASN A 87 18.41 -0.33 -7.67
CA ASN A 87 17.94 -1.55 -7.02
C ASN A 87 18.31 -1.51 -5.54
N PHE A 88 17.50 -2.16 -4.72
CA PHE A 88 17.80 -2.36 -3.30
C PHE A 88 17.37 -3.75 -2.82
N ARG A 89 18.08 -4.28 -1.86
CA ARG A 89 17.74 -5.52 -1.16
C ARG A 89 18.26 -5.52 0.28
N PRO A 90 17.67 -6.34 1.17
CA PRO A 90 18.20 -6.52 2.52
C PRO A 90 19.65 -7.01 2.51
N LYS A 91 20.47 -6.45 3.39
CA LYS A 91 21.81 -6.97 3.70
C LYS A 91 21.94 -7.52 5.11
N VAL A 92 20.87 -7.42 5.90
CA VAL A 92 20.80 -7.88 7.29
C VAL A 92 19.55 -8.74 7.51
N ILE A 93 19.57 -9.55 8.54
CA ILE A 93 18.42 -10.34 9.00
C ILE A 93 17.89 -9.69 10.27
N LEU A 94 16.64 -9.22 10.24
CA LEU A 94 15.96 -8.62 11.37
C LEU A 94 14.82 -9.51 11.90
N MET A 95 14.17 -9.10 12.98
CA MET A 95 13.03 -9.81 13.56
C MET A 95 11.76 -9.73 12.69
N TYR A 96 11.73 -8.83 11.72
CA TYR A 96 10.65 -8.64 10.75
C TYR A 96 11.15 -8.85 9.33
N ALA A 97 10.23 -9.05 8.37
CA ALA A 97 10.56 -9.19 6.96
C ALA A 97 10.85 -7.81 6.35
N LEU A 98 11.94 -7.74 5.60
CA LEU A 98 12.37 -6.53 4.89
C LEU A 98 11.85 -6.53 3.44
N LEU A 99 11.96 -5.38 2.79
CA LEU A 99 11.57 -5.18 1.40
C LEU A 99 12.77 -5.28 0.47
N TYR A 100 12.54 -5.60 -0.79
CA TYR A 100 13.51 -5.43 -1.88
C TYR A 100 12.80 -4.84 -3.10
N GLY A 101 13.53 -4.23 -4.02
CA GLY A 101 12.90 -3.65 -5.19
C GLY A 101 13.73 -2.65 -5.95
N LYS A 102 13.03 -1.65 -6.52
CA LYS A 102 13.62 -0.62 -7.38
C LYS A 102 13.06 0.76 -7.07
N LEU A 103 13.92 1.74 -7.08
CA LEU A 103 13.61 3.15 -6.99
C LEU A 103 13.88 3.80 -8.36
N TYR A 104 12.95 4.56 -8.87
CA TYR A 104 13.07 5.31 -10.13
C TYR A 104 13.08 6.79 -9.80
N ILE A 105 14.12 7.48 -10.23
CA ILE A 105 14.36 8.88 -9.92
C ILE A 105 14.56 9.64 -11.23
N ASP A 106 13.76 10.68 -11.46
CA ASP A 106 13.93 11.59 -12.58
C ASP A 106 15.32 12.21 -12.53
N ARG A 107 16.09 12.12 -13.63
CA ARG A 107 17.50 12.60 -13.67
C ARG A 107 17.63 14.11 -13.56
N GLU A 108 16.65 14.85 -14.05
CA GLU A 108 16.72 16.32 -14.08
C GLU A 108 16.22 16.91 -12.76
N ARG A 109 15.13 16.35 -12.21
CA ARG A 109 14.47 16.88 -11.01
C ARG A 109 14.92 16.23 -9.72
N LEU A 110 15.60 15.09 -9.80
CA LEU A 110 16.03 14.28 -8.65
C LEU A 110 14.86 13.92 -7.72
N SER A 111 13.68 13.71 -8.31
CA SER A 111 12.46 13.32 -7.61
C SER A 111 12.07 11.89 -7.92
N PHE A 112 11.45 11.21 -6.97
CA PHE A 112 10.91 9.88 -7.20
C PHE A 112 9.74 9.94 -8.18
N THR A 113 9.74 9.06 -9.17
CA THR A 113 8.65 8.89 -10.14
C THR A 113 7.92 7.58 -9.93
N ARG A 114 8.66 6.54 -9.51
CA ARG A 114 8.13 5.20 -9.30
C ARG A 114 8.94 4.46 -8.24
N ILE A 115 8.29 3.64 -7.46
CA ILE A 115 8.92 2.74 -6.48
C ILE A 115 8.23 1.39 -6.58
N GLU A 116 9.01 0.35 -6.80
CA GLU A 116 8.57 -1.04 -6.78
C GLU A 116 9.17 -1.72 -5.55
N MET A 117 8.32 -2.35 -4.76
CA MET A 117 8.74 -3.01 -3.52
C MET A 117 8.10 -4.38 -3.41
N SER A 118 8.86 -5.36 -2.99
CA SER A 118 8.36 -6.69 -2.66
C SER A 118 8.89 -7.13 -1.30
N LEU A 119 8.06 -7.83 -0.55
CA LEU A 119 8.43 -8.36 0.76
C LEU A 119 9.33 -9.58 0.58
N ASP A 120 10.40 -9.66 1.35
CA ASP A 120 11.23 -10.85 1.39
C ASP A 120 10.44 -12.03 1.98
N MET A 121 10.33 -13.09 1.19
CA MET A 121 9.59 -14.31 1.52
C MET A 121 10.46 -15.46 2.00
N GLN A 122 11.75 -15.23 2.25
CA GLN A 122 12.66 -16.30 2.73
C GLN A 122 12.20 -16.84 4.09
N ASP A 123 11.84 -15.97 5.02
CA ASP A 123 11.22 -16.34 6.29
C ASP A 123 9.70 -16.21 6.23
N LYS A 124 9.02 -17.34 6.05
CA LYS A 124 7.56 -17.38 5.94
C LYS A 124 6.83 -16.95 7.22
N SER A 125 7.45 -17.06 8.38
CA SER A 125 6.86 -16.61 9.64
C SER A 125 6.83 -15.09 9.71
N LYS A 126 7.95 -14.43 9.40
CA LYS A 126 8.04 -12.98 9.33
C LYS A 126 7.13 -12.41 8.24
N ALA A 127 7.10 -13.02 7.05
CA ALA A 127 6.20 -12.63 5.97
C ALA A 127 4.72 -12.80 6.37
N THR A 128 4.38 -13.86 7.11
CA THR A 128 3.02 -14.04 7.63
C THR A 128 2.65 -12.91 8.59
N THR A 129 3.53 -12.55 9.50
CA THR A 129 3.30 -11.45 10.46
C THR A 129 3.09 -10.11 9.74
N ALA A 130 3.83 -9.86 8.66
CA ALA A 130 3.69 -8.63 7.87
C ALA A 130 2.39 -8.56 7.05
N ILE A 131 1.84 -9.71 6.64
CA ILE A 131 0.70 -9.77 5.71
C ILE A 131 -0.63 -9.99 6.43
N LEU A 132 -0.65 -10.82 7.44
CA LEU A 132 -1.88 -11.40 8.00
C LEU A 132 -2.37 -10.61 9.22
N TYR A 133 -3.57 -10.04 9.12
CA TYR A 133 -4.25 -9.43 10.27
C TYR A 133 -5.04 -10.46 11.07
N LYS A 134 -5.80 -11.33 10.39
CA LYS A 134 -6.69 -12.28 11.06
C LYS A 134 -6.95 -13.51 10.20
N LYS A 135 -7.07 -14.66 10.84
CA LYS A 135 -7.52 -15.91 10.21
C LYS A 135 -8.32 -16.76 11.18
N PRO A 136 -9.18 -17.66 10.69
CA PRO A 136 -9.87 -18.64 11.53
C PRO A 136 -8.93 -19.63 12.21
N LEU A 137 -9.36 -20.13 13.35
CA LEU A 137 -8.66 -21.22 14.03
C LEU A 137 -8.64 -22.47 13.13
N GLY A 138 -7.49 -23.15 13.08
CA GLY A 138 -7.32 -24.35 12.25
C GLY A 138 -7.02 -24.10 10.78
N LEU A 139 -7.06 -22.86 10.30
CA LEU A 139 -6.59 -22.48 8.98
C LEU A 139 -5.08 -22.28 8.98
N ARG A 140 -4.38 -22.90 8.02
CA ARG A 140 -2.96 -22.64 7.74
C ARG A 140 -2.88 -21.58 6.64
N PHE A 141 -2.16 -20.52 6.91
CA PHE A 141 -1.87 -19.43 5.97
C PHE A 141 -0.42 -19.56 5.50
N LYS A 142 -0.21 -19.54 4.19
CA LYS A 142 1.12 -19.66 3.56
C LYS A 142 1.32 -18.48 2.62
N PRO A 143 2.07 -17.44 3.02
CA PRO A 143 2.36 -16.28 2.18
C PRO A 143 3.23 -16.71 0.98
N GLN A 144 2.94 -16.13 -0.19
CA GLN A 144 3.68 -16.37 -1.41
C GLN A 144 4.28 -15.09 -1.97
N GLU A 145 3.53 -13.99 -1.91
CA GLU A 145 3.93 -12.69 -2.44
C GLU A 145 3.24 -11.56 -1.68
N LEU A 146 3.96 -10.48 -1.47
CA LEU A 146 3.41 -9.15 -1.20
C LEU A 146 4.26 -8.17 -1.99
N SER A 147 3.65 -7.48 -2.93
CA SER A 147 4.30 -6.49 -3.76
C SER A 147 3.51 -5.18 -3.80
N TYR A 148 4.24 -4.09 -3.93
CA TYR A 148 3.72 -2.73 -4.02
C TYR A 148 4.32 -2.01 -5.22
N LEU A 149 3.49 -1.23 -5.88
CA LEU A 149 3.89 -0.24 -6.86
C LEU A 149 3.36 1.10 -6.40
N VAL A 150 4.23 2.08 -6.27
CA VAL A 150 3.88 3.47 -5.94
C VAL A 150 4.39 4.36 -7.06
N THR A 151 3.55 5.23 -7.59
CA THR A 151 3.97 6.22 -8.58
C THR A 151 3.68 7.63 -8.10
N TYR A 152 4.49 8.54 -8.59
CA TYR A 152 4.38 9.98 -8.33
C TYR A 152 4.22 10.72 -9.64
N LYS A 153 3.50 11.82 -9.62
CA LYS A 153 3.38 12.75 -10.75
C LYS A 153 3.83 14.15 -10.36
N ASP A 154 4.38 14.83 -11.33
CA ASP A 154 4.69 16.24 -11.22
C ASP A 154 3.46 17.08 -11.59
N VAL A 155 3.19 18.08 -10.76
CA VAL A 155 2.16 19.09 -11.00
C VAL A 155 2.76 20.44 -10.58
N ASP A 156 2.92 21.36 -11.51
CA ASP A 156 3.46 22.69 -11.29
C ASP A 156 4.83 22.70 -10.57
N GLY A 157 5.70 21.78 -10.95
CA GLY A 157 7.05 21.68 -10.39
C GLY A 157 7.14 20.99 -9.02
N LYS A 158 6.03 20.49 -8.48
CA LYS A 158 5.99 19.71 -7.26
C LYS A 158 5.56 18.26 -7.57
N THR A 159 6.16 17.31 -6.88
CA THR A 159 5.88 15.89 -7.05
C THR A 159 4.92 15.39 -5.97
N TYR A 160 3.86 14.71 -6.39
CA TYR A 160 2.79 14.20 -5.53
C TYR A 160 2.52 12.73 -5.78
N LEU A 161 2.04 12.03 -4.76
CA LEU A 161 1.52 10.68 -4.90
C LEU A 161 0.45 10.66 -6.00
N ASN A 162 0.54 9.67 -6.89
CA ASN A 162 -0.37 9.51 -8.02
C ASN A 162 -1.15 8.19 -7.96
N TYR A 163 -0.45 7.09 -7.73
CA TYR A 163 -1.05 5.76 -7.79
C TYR A 163 -0.35 4.82 -6.82
N ILE A 164 -1.12 3.92 -6.23
CA ILE A 164 -0.62 2.79 -5.44
C ILE A 164 -1.31 1.54 -5.93
N SER A 165 -0.53 0.49 -6.16
CA SER A 165 -1.02 -0.87 -6.34
C SER A 165 -0.37 -1.80 -5.31
N ASN A 166 -1.15 -2.74 -4.81
CA ASN A 166 -0.69 -3.77 -3.89
C ASN A 166 -1.23 -5.12 -4.38
N THR A 167 -0.37 -6.11 -4.43
CA THR A 167 -0.73 -7.50 -4.76
C THR A 167 -0.25 -8.43 -3.66
N ILE A 168 -1.17 -9.24 -3.16
CA ILE A 168 -0.88 -10.26 -2.14
C ILE A 168 -1.30 -11.61 -2.70
N ARG A 169 -0.37 -12.59 -2.70
CA ARG A 169 -0.66 -13.98 -3.03
C ARG A 169 -0.38 -14.87 -1.82
N PHE A 170 -1.30 -15.76 -1.55
CA PHE A 170 -1.15 -16.72 -0.46
C PHE A 170 -1.95 -18.00 -0.72
N LYS A 171 -1.60 -19.06 -0.01
CA LYS A 171 -2.37 -20.30 0.03
C LYS A 171 -2.98 -20.49 1.40
N CYS A 172 -4.18 -21.07 1.41
CA CYS A 172 -4.85 -21.48 2.64
C CYS A 172 -5.22 -22.96 2.58
N ASP A 173 -4.96 -23.68 3.65
CA ASP A 173 -5.40 -25.06 3.85
C ASP A 173 -6.04 -25.21 5.23
N TRP A 174 -7.12 -25.96 5.28
CA TRP A 174 -7.70 -26.40 6.54
C TRP A 174 -7.02 -27.68 6.99
N LYS A 175 -6.69 -27.80 8.27
CA LYS A 175 -6.01 -28.98 8.82
C LYS A 175 -6.70 -30.32 8.47
N LYS A 176 -8.00 -30.28 8.16
CA LYS A 176 -8.83 -31.47 7.83
C LYS A 176 -9.14 -31.63 6.34
N LYS A 177 -8.66 -30.72 5.46
CA LYS A 177 -8.90 -30.80 4.00
C LYS A 177 -7.62 -31.21 3.29
N LEU A 178 -7.76 -32.04 2.25
CA LEU A 178 -6.66 -32.54 1.44
C LEU A 178 -6.08 -31.51 0.47
N PHE A 179 -6.85 -30.45 0.16
CA PHE A 179 -6.45 -29.47 -0.85
C PHE A 179 -6.24 -28.08 -0.25
N SER A 180 -5.23 -27.39 -0.78
CA SER A 180 -5.00 -25.97 -0.51
C SER A 180 -5.63 -25.12 -1.60
N THR A 181 -6.14 -23.96 -1.24
CA THR A 181 -6.67 -22.96 -2.18
C THR A 181 -5.71 -21.78 -2.26
N SER A 182 -5.39 -21.36 -3.49
CA SER A 182 -4.60 -20.15 -3.74
C SER A 182 -5.51 -18.95 -3.89
N TYR A 183 -5.09 -17.83 -3.30
CA TYR A 183 -5.79 -16.56 -3.36
C TYR A 183 -4.84 -15.47 -3.83
N THR A 184 -5.38 -14.57 -4.65
CA THR A 184 -4.74 -13.31 -5.01
C THR A 184 -5.66 -12.18 -4.59
N VAL A 185 -5.12 -11.25 -3.82
CA VAL A 185 -5.79 -10.00 -3.45
C VAL A 185 -5.04 -8.87 -4.13
N ALA A 186 -5.73 -8.11 -4.97
CA ALA A 186 -5.21 -6.90 -5.58
C ALA A 186 -5.98 -5.69 -5.05
N SER A 187 -5.25 -4.62 -4.75
CA SER A 187 -5.82 -3.34 -4.36
C SER A 187 -5.16 -2.23 -5.18
N GLU A 188 -5.96 -1.33 -5.68
CA GLU A 188 -5.48 -0.18 -6.47
C GLU A 188 -6.07 1.11 -5.91
N MET A 189 -5.29 2.15 -5.95
CA MET A 189 -5.66 3.49 -5.51
C MET A 189 -5.10 4.52 -6.48
N VAL A 190 -5.98 5.37 -6.99
CA VAL A 190 -5.65 6.44 -7.93
C VAL A 190 -6.00 7.77 -7.29
N VAL A 191 -5.08 8.73 -7.34
CA VAL A 191 -5.36 10.11 -6.94
C VAL A 191 -6.04 10.82 -8.10
N THR A 192 -7.32 11.12 -7.96
CA THR A 192 -8.15 11.76 -8.98
C THR A 192 -8.22 13.26 -8.85
N ASP A 193 -8.07 13.78 -7.63
CA ASP A 193 -8.10 15.21 -7.34
C ASP A 193 -7.11 15.57 -6.22
N LYS A 194 -6.60 16.79 -6.27
CA LYS A 194 -5.68 17.36 -5.30
C LYS A 194 -6.07 18.80 -4.98
N ARG A 195 -6.16 19.12 -3.70
CA ARG A 195 -6.39 20.46 -3.21
C ARG A 195 -5.27 20.89 -2.28
N GLU A 196 -4.83 22.12 -2.42
CA GLU A 196 -3.82 22.74 -1.57
C GLU A 196 -4.42 23.94 -0.82
N GLY A 197 -3.78 24.32 0.28
CA GLY A 197 -4.17 25.48 1.09
C GLY A 197 -4.63 25.09 2.49
N MET A 198 -5.26 26.04 3.19
CA MET A 198 -5.85 25.79 4.51
C MET A 198 -7.17 25.03 4.34
N LEU A 199 -7.06 23.71 4.23
CA LEU A 199 -8.21 22.81 4.23
C LEU A 199 -8.48 22.30 5.65
N GLU A 200 -9.74 22.08 5.95
CA GLU A 200 -10.11 21.41 7.21
C GLU A 200 -9.52 20.00 7.24
N THR A 201 -8.84 19.69 8.33
CA THR A 201 -8.32 18.33 8.53
C THR A 201 -9.48 17.41 8.87
N ILE A 202 -9.41 16.16 8.39
CA ILE A 202 -10.42 15.14 8.71
C ILE A 202 -10.50 14.96 10.22
N PRO A 203 -11.70 15.13 10.83
CA PRO A 203 -11.88 14.92 12.28
C PRO A 203 -11.55 13.49 12.68
N ASN A 204 -11.04 13.28 13.90
CA ASN A 204 -10.68 11.94 14.40
C ASN A 204 -11.85 10.94 14.33
N LYS A 205 -13.07 11.39 14.59
CA LYS A 205 -14.29 10.55 14.56
C LYS A 205 -14.64 10.04 13.16
N GLU A 206 -14.18 10.71 12.11
CA GLU A 206 -14.43 10.38 10.72
C GLU A 206 -13.26 9.65 10.07
N ALA A 207 -12.11 9.66 10.74
CA ALA A 207 -10.90 9.03 10.24
C ALA A 207 -11.02 7.49 10.26
N PHE A 208 -10.61 6.86 9.18
CA PHE A 208 -10.50 5.41 9.08
C PHE A 208 -9.28 4.94 9.86
N SER A 209 -9.49 4.20 10.93
CA SER A 209 -8.41 3.74 11.81
C SER A 209 -7.54 2.66 11.14
N LEU A 210 -6.26 2.61 11.50
CA LEU A 210 -5.33 1.57 11.03
C LEU A 210 -5.77 0.15 11.37
N ASN A 211 -6.53 -0.02 12.46
CA ASN A 211 -7.03 -1.32 12.90
C ASN A 211 -8.37 -1.72 12.27
N GLN A 212 -8.98 -0.84 11.50
CA GLN A 212 -10.23 -1.11 10.81
C GLN A 212 -9.97 -1.87 9.50
N ILE A 213 -10.88 -2.79 9.19
CA ILE A 213 -10.86 -3.56 7.95
C ILE A 213 -12.00 -3.06 7.08
N LEU A 214 -11.69 -2.52 5.90
CA LEU A 214 -12.68 -1.93 5.00
C LEU A 214 -13.79 -2.93 4.63
N TYR A 215 -13.43 -4.18 4.41
CA TYR A 215 -14.39 -5.24 4.09
C TYR A 215 -15.54 -5.35 5.11
N ASP A 216 -15.24 -5.17 6.39
CA ASP A 216 -16.23 -5.31 7.47
C ASP A 216 -17.13 -4.08 7.61
N LYS A 217 -16.72 -2.96 7.01
CA LYS A 217 -17.40 -1.65 7.12
C LYS A 217 -17.92 -1.07 5.80
N VAL A 218 -17.62 -1.70 4.67
CA VAL A 218 -17.93 -1.12 3.35
C VAL A 218 -19.42 -0.80 3.17
N ASP A 219 -20.29 -1.58 3.78
CA ASP A 219 -21.74 -1.41 3.67
C ASP A 219 -22.24 -0.15 4.44
N GLU A 220 -21.47 0.32 5.45
CA GLU A 220 -21.76 1.57 6.17
C GLU A 220 -21.56 2.83 5.27
N TYR A 221 -20.77 2.68 4.20
CA TYR A 221 -20.42 3.75 3.26
C TYR A 221 -21.21 3.68 1.95
N TRP A 222 -22.26 2.85 1.88
CA TRP A 222 -23.06 2.73 0.69
C TRP A 222 -23.82 4.02 0.37
N SER A 223 -23.87 4.37 -0.90
CA SER A 223 -24.63 5.53 -1.41
C SER A 223 -25.35 5.14 -2.69
N PRO A 224 -26.65 5.49 -2.85
CA PRO A 224 -27.38 5.24 -4.10
C PRO A 224 -26.77 5.96 -5.29
N ASP A 225 -26.21 7.15 -5.07
CA ASP A 225 -25.46 7.93 -6.06
C ASP A 225 -23.95 7.66 -5.94
N PHE A 226 -23.58 6.37 -6.08
CA PHE A 226 -22.20 5.96 -5.86
C PHE A 226 -21.22 6.64 -6.81
N TRP A 227 -21.55 6.73 -8.08
CA TRP A 227 -20.65 7.27 -9.07
C TRP A 227 -20.68 8.82 -9.08
N GLY A 228 -21.84 9.47 -8.83
CA GLY A 228 -21.95 10.91 -8.82
C GLY A 228 -21.29 11.56 -10.03
N ASN A 229 -20.34 12.46 -9.79
CA ASN A 229 -19.58 13.15 -10.83
C ASN A 229 -18.38 12.33 -11.37
N TYR A 230 -18.23 11.07 -10.98
CA TYR A 230 -17.15 10.16 -11.44
C TYR A 230 -17.57 9.26 -12.61
N ASN A 231 -18.64 9.61 -13.31
CA ASN A 231 -19.08 8.94 -14.55
C ASN A 231 -18.38 9.55 -15.76
#